data_fb70782c5072e65a68c1851eff4d48d3
#
_entry.id   fb70782c5072e65a68c1851eff4d48d3
#
_cell.length_a   1.000
_cell.length_b   1.000
_cell.length_c   1.000
_cell.angle_alpha   90.00
_cell.angle_beta   90.00
_cell.angle_gamma   90.00
#
_symmetry.space_group_name_H-M   'P 1'
#
loop_
_entity.id
_entity.type
_entity.pdbx_description
1 polymer ?
#
loop_
_entity_poly.entity_id
_entity_poly.type
_entity_poly.pdbx_seq_one_letter_code
_entity_poly.pdbx_strand_id
1 'polypeptide(L)'
;KRLENHMKYYDLHLVLEGEEEFELCSTEELENISEKNYDEDVFFGDKEDGLIKGVLRPGYFLVTFVDEAHKLGISKPDGKHVKKIVYKIPVGGKNE
;
A
#
# COMPACT_ATOMS: atom_id res chain seq x y z
N LYS A 1 0.23 -12.90 0.70
CA LYS A 1 0.69 -11.62 0.14
C LYS A 1 1.36 -10.82 1.24
N ARG A 2 2.57 -10.39 0.99
CA ARG A 2 3.36 -9.67 1.98
C ARG A 2 3.04 -8.18 1.94
N LEU A 3 3.41 -7.48 3.01
CA LEU A 3 3.26 -6.03 3.06
C LEU A 3 4.36 -5.38 2.23
N GLU A 4 3.98 -4.38 1.42
CA GLU A 4 4.90 -3.66 0.55
C GLU A 4 5.31 -2.35 1.16
N ASN A 5 6.52 -1.93 0.84
CA ASN A 5 7.07 -0.64 1.26
C ASN A 5 7.76 0.00 0.07
N HIS A 6 7.76 1.32 0.06
CA HIS A 6 8.44 2.08 -0.99
C HIS A 6 9.43 3.05 -0.37
N MET A 7 10.40 3.49 -1.16
CA MET A 7 11.47 4.35 -0.66
C MET A 7 11.46 5.73 -1.31
N LYS A 8 11.05 5.79 -2.59
CA LYS A 8 11.15 7.02 -3.38
C LYS A 8 9.81 7.68 -3.63
N TYR A 9 8.72 6.91 -3.57
CA TYR A 9 7.39 7.40 -3.89
C TYR A 9 6.42 6.98 -2.83
N TYR A 10 5.43 7.81 -2.57
CA TYR A 10 4.26 7.33 -1.86
C TYR A 10 3.11 7.21 -2.86
N ASP A 11 2.13 6.42 -2.51
CA ASP A 11 1.05 6.06 -3.41
C ASP A 11 -0.25 6.71 -2.99
N LEU A 12 -0.97 7.26 -3.95
CA LEU A 12 -2.34 7.72 -3.75
C LEU A 12 -3.25 6.73 -4.45
N HIS A 13 -4.11 6.08 -3.68
CA HIS A 13 -5.00 5.03 -4.17
C HIS A 13 -6.43 5.54 -4.24
N LEU A 14 -7.06 5.37 -5.40
CA LEU A 14 -8.47 5.73 -5.61
C LEU A 14 -9.20 4.53 -6.16
N VAL A 15 -10.34 4.20 -5.58
CA VAL A 15 -11.21 3.16 -6.12
C VAL A 15 -12.33 3.83 -6.89
N LEU A 16 -12.53 3.41 -8.12
CA LEU A 16 -13.58 3.95 -8.99
C LEU A 16 -14.83 3.08 -8.95
N GLU A 17 -14.66 1.77 -8.82
CA GLU A 17 -15.76 0.82 -8.74
C GLU A 17 -15.38 -0.29 -7.80
N GLY A 18 -16.34 -0.78 -7.02
CA GLY A 18 -16.12 -1.89 -6.11
C GLY A 18 -15.51 -1.44 -4.79
N GLU A 19 -14.97 -2.38 -4.06
CA GLU A 19 -14.35 -2.14 -2.76
C GLU A 19 -13.06 -2.94 -2.67
N GLU A 20 -12.06 -2.37 -2.03
CA GLU A 20 -10.78 -3.03 -1.87
C GLU A 20 -10.35 -2.95 -0.41
N GLU A 21 -10.08 -4.10 0.20
CA GLU A 21 -9.60 -4.13 1.58
C GLU A 21 -8.12 -3.80 1.61
N PHE A 22 -7.70 -3.15 2.69
CA PHE A 22 -6.31 -2.81 2.88
C PHE A 22 -5.87 -3.08 4.31
N GLU A 23 -4.55 -3.26 4.48
CA GLU A 23 -3.90 -3.39 5.78
C GLU A 23 -2.68 -2.51 5.79
N LEU A 24 -2.43 -1.87 6.93
CA LEU A 24 -1.33 -0.94 7.10
C LEU A 24 -0.63 -1.17 8.42
N CYS A 25 0.68 -0.88 8.46
CA CYS A 25 1.41 -0.77 9.72
C CYS A 25 2.63 0.12 9.48
N SER A 26 3.29 0.51 10.56
CA SER A 26 4.56 1.21 10.45
C SER A 26 5.62 0.24 9.93
N THR A 27 6.49 0.72 9.03
CA THR A 27 7.60 -0.08 8.52
C THR A 27 8.47 -0.60 9.65
N GLU A 28 8.59 0.15 10.74
CA GLU A 28 9.41 -0.25 11.88
C GLU A 28 8.91 -1.50 12.59
N GLU A 29 7.65 -1.87 12.37
CA GLU A 29 7.04 -3.02 13.02
C GLU A 29 7.17 -4.30 12.22
N LEU A 30 7.76 -4.23 11.03
CA LEU A 30 7.84 -5.39 10.15
C LEU A 30 8.89 -6.40 10.61
N GLU A 31 8.61 -7.66 10.30
CA GLU A 31 9.53 -8.78 10.48
C GLU A 31 9.89 -9.33 9.12
N ASN A 32 11.00 -10.06 9.05
CA ASN A 32 11.42 -10.76 7.83
C ASN A 32 11.51 -9.83 6.63
N ILE A 33 12.20 -8.72 6.81
CA ILE A 33 12.28 -7.69 5.76
C ILE A 33 13.15 -8.19 4.62
N SER A 34 12.64 -8.08 3.40
CA SER A 34 13.38 -8.46 2.20
C SER A 34 14.43 -7.42 1.85
N GLU A 35 15.30 -7.77 0.92
CA GLU A 35 16.22 -6.80 0.34
C GLU A 35 15.45 -5.70 -0.37
N LYS A 36 16.00 -4.49 -0.34
CA LYS A 36 15.40 -3.36 -1.03
C LYS A 36 15.75 -3.42 -2.50
N ASN A 37 14.72 -3.32 -3.34
CA ASN A 37 14.91 -3.23 -4.78
C ASN A 37 14.74 -1.77 -5.17
N TYR A 38 15.85 -1.08 -5.36
CA TYR A 38 15.82 0.36 -5.63
C TYR A 38 15.30 0.68 -7.02
N ASP A 39 15.49 -0.21 -7.97
CA ASP A 39 14.98 0.00 -9.32
C ASP A 39 13.46 -0.07 -9.37
N GLU A 40 12.89 -1.01 -8.64
CA GLU A 40 11.43 -1.19 -8.59
C GLU A 40 10.80 -0.38 -7.46
N ASP A 41 11.62 0.24 -6.61
CA ASP A 41 11.16 1.01 -5.45
C ASP A 41 10.27 0.20 -4.53
N VAL A 42 10.74 -0.97 -4.14
CA VAL A 42 9.92 -1.84 -3.30
C VAL A 42 10.78 -2.73 -2.41
N PHE A 43 10.28 -3.01 -1.23
CA PHE A 43 10.73 -4.13 -0.39
C PHE A 43 9.52 -4.64 0.38
N PHE A 44 9.65 -5.82 0.96
CA PHE A 44 8.52 -6.51 1.59
C PHE A 44 8.85 -6.86 3.03
N GLY A 45 7.82 -7.03 3.82
CA GLY A 45 7.95 -7.50 5.18
C GLY A 45 6.67 -8.15 5.66
N ASP A 46 6.71 -8.72 6.84
CA ASP A 46 5.59 -9.47 7.40
C ASP A 46 5.16 -8.87 8.72
N LYS A 47 3.86 -8.96 8.99
CA LYS A 47 3.30 -8.68 10.31
C LYS A 47 1.95 -9.37 10.37
N GLU A 48 1.73 -10.17 11.41
CA GLU A 48 0.53 -11.00 11.47
C GLU A 48 -0.62 -10.32 12.20
N ASP A 49 -0.33 -9.53 13.23
CA ASP A 49 -1.41 -8.92 14.00
C ASP A 49 -1.10 -7.44 14.24
N GLY A 50 -2.07 -6.74 14.81
CA GLY A 50 -1.90 -5.32 15.11
C GLY A 50 -1.94 -4.43 13.88
N LEU A 51 -2.42 -4.94 12.76
CA LEU A 51 -2.51 -4.15 11.54
C LEU A 51 -3.73 -3.23 11.59
N ILE A 52 -3.58 -2.06 10.97
CA ILE A 52 -4.72 -1.18 10.73
C ILE A 52 -5.39 -1.68 9.46
N LYS A 53 -6.69 -1.93 9.53
CA LYS A 53 -7.44 -2.50 8.41
C LYS A 53 -8.60 -1.60 8.05
N GLY A 54 -8.95 -1.60 6.77
CA GLY A 54 -10.08 -0.84 6.30
C GLY A 54 -10.52 -1.29 4.93
N VAL A 55 -11.51 -0.59 4.40
CA VAL A 55 -12.07 -0.85 3.08
C VAL A 55 -12.08 0.45 2.31
N LEU A 56 -11.45 0.44 1.15
CA LEU A 56 -11.42 1.61 0.26
C LEU A 56 -12.56 1.48 -0.74
N ARG A 57 -13.33 2.55 -0.90
CA ARG A 57 -14.55 2.59 -1.73
C ARG A 57 -14.54 3.84 -2.59
N PRO A 58 -15.38 3.87 -3.63
CA PRO A 58 -15.52 5.08 -4.44
C PRO A 58 -15.87 6.29 -3.58
N GLY A 59 -15.24 7.42 -3.88
CA GLY A 59 -15.43 8.65 -3.12
C GLY A 59 -14.40 8.87 -2.04
N TYR A 60 -13.53 7.88 -1.81
CA TYR A 60 -12.47 7.96 -0.80
C TYR A 60 -11.12 7.73 -1.45
N PHE A 61 -10.07 8.15 -0.76
CA PHE A 61 -8.72 7.87 -1.22
C PHE A 61 -7.87 7.43 -0.03
N LEU A 62 -6.76 6.77 -0.34
CA LEU A 62 -5.79 6.34 0.67
C LEU A 62 -4.41 6.72 0.19
N VAL A 63 -3.64 7.38 1.06
CA VAL A 63 -2.24 7.68 0.77
C VAL A 63 -1.37 6.80 1.65
N THR A 64 -0.46 6.04 1.03
CA THR A 64 0.48 5.20 1.77
C THR A 64 1.86 5.82 1.63
N PHE A 65 2.42 6.26 2.76
CA PHE A 65 3.69 6.96 2.80
C PHE A 65 4.88 5.98 2.84
N VAL A 66 6.09 6.51 2.66
CA VAL A 66 7.28 5.66 2.54
C VAL A 66 7.64 4.95 3.84
N ASP A 67 7.19 5.44 4.98
CA ASP A 67 7.42 4.79 6.27
C ASP A 67 6.25 3.92 6.70
N GLU A 68 5.35 3.62 5.78
CA GLU A 68 4.17 2.80 6.03
C GLU A 68 4.19 1.57 5.15
N ALA A 69 4.06 0.41 5.77
CA ALA A 69 3.90 -0.84 5.05
C ALA A 69 2.42 -1.04 4.73
N HIS A 70 2.13 -1.50 3.54
CA HIS A 70 0.74 -1.63 3.12
C HIS A 70 0.51 -2.89 2.31
N LYS A 71 -0.72 -3.37 2.37
CA LYS A 71 -1.20 -4.48 1.57
C LYS A 71 -2.58 -4.11 1.08
N LEU A 72 -2.73 -4.01 -0.25
CA LEU A 72 -4.01 -3.72 -0.88
C LEU A 72 -4.34 -4.85 -1.84
N GLY A 73 -5.54 -4.79 -2.40
CA GLY A 73 -5.95 -5.80 -3.35
C GLY A 73 -6.28 -7.13 -2.70
N ILE A 74 -6.69 -7.10 -1.44
CA ILE A 74 -7.10 -8.32 -0.76
C ILE A 74 -8.43 -8.72 -1.35
N SER A 75 -8.48 -9.92 -1.93
CA SER A 75 -9.67 -10.39 -2.62
C SER A 75 -10.81 -10.64 -1.65
N LYS A 76 -11.99 -10.19 -2.02
CA LYS A 76 -13.18 -10.53 -1.27
C LYS A 76 -13.73 -11.85 -1.76
N PRO A 77 -14.39 -12.61 -0.87
CA PRO A 77 -14.94 -13.91 -1.28
C PRO A 77 -15.94 -13.84 -2.42
N ASP A 78 -16.61 -12.71 -2.60
CA ASP A 78 -17.62 -12.58 -3.65
C ASP A 78 -17.00 -12.38 -5.03
N GLY A 79 -15.70 -12.17 -5.11
CA GLY A 79 -15.01 -12.02 -6.39
C GLY A 79 -15.42 -10.82 -7.20
N LYS A 80 -15.98 -9.80 -6.58
CA LYS A 80 -16.44 -8.64 -7.32
C LYS A 80 -15.29 -7.86 -7.91
N HIS A 81 -15.54 -7.29 -9.06
CA HIS A 81 -14.56 -6.51 -9.81
C HIS A 81 -14.24 -5.20 -9.09
N VAL A 82 -12.98 -4.84 -9.09
CA VAL A 82 -12.53 -3.56 -8.55
C VAL A 82 -11.79 -2.81 -9.66
N LYS A 83 -12.18 -1.56 -9.87
CA LYS A 83 -11.50 -0.67 -10.79
C LYS A 83 -10.86 0.44 -9.97
N LYS A 84 -9.56 0.63 -10.13
CA LYS A 84 -8.85 1.61 -9.31
C LYS A 84 -7.75 2.30 -10.09
N ILE A 85 -7.28 3.41 -9.53
CA ILE A 85 -6.16 4.19 -10.03
C ILE A 85 -5.15 4.36 -8.90
N VAL A 86 -3.87 4.24 -9.20
CA VAL A 86 -2.81 4.53 -8.25
C VAL A 86 -1.90 5.59 -8.87
N TYR A 87 -1.71 6.69 -8.14
CA TYR A 87 -0.76 7.72 -8.54
C TYR A 87 0.50 7.58 -7.70
N LYS A 88 1.66 7.65 -8.36
CA LYS A 88 2.95 7.64 -7.67
C LYS A 88 3.40 9.07 -7.46
N ILE A 89 3.68 9.45 -6.22
CA ILE A 89 4.04 10.82 -5.86
C ILE A 89 5.46 10.80 -5.31
N PRO A 90 6.41 11.51 -5.94
CA PRO A 90 7.80 11.48 -5.47
C PRO A 90 7.95 12.12 -4.09
N VAL A 91 8.73 11.47 -3.24
CA VAL A 91 9.03 12.00 -1.93
C VAL A 91 10.06 13.11 -2.07
N GLY A 92 9.84 14.19 -1.34
CA GLY A 92 10.76 15.27 -1.33
C GLY A 92 10.71 16.17 -2.53
N GLY A 93 10.05 15.73 -3.52
CA GLY A 93 9.62 16.48 -4.64
C GLY A 93 10.33 17.63 -5.16
N LYS A 94 11.37 18.05 -4.77
CA LYS A 94 11.89 19.14 -5.26
C LYS A 94 12.95 18.99 -6.00
N ASN A 95 12.94 19.31 -6.64
CA ASN A 95 13.89 19.07 -7.31
C ASN A 95 14.80 19.80 -7.08
N GLU A 96 14.92 19.50 -6.69
CA GLU A 96 15.68 19.85 -6.27
C GLU A 96 16.38 19.80 -6.75
#